data_c75287bd3708e72a66258280ac1ea391
#
_entry.id   c75287bd3708e72a66258280ac1ea391
#
_cell.length_a   1.000
_cell.length_b   1.000
_cell.length_c   1.000
_cell.angle_alpha   90.00
_cell.angle_beta   90.00
_cell.angle_gamma   90.00
#
_symmetry.space_group_name_H-M   'P 1'
#
loop_
_entity.id
_entity.type
_entity.pdbx_description
1 polymer ?
#
loop_
_entity_poly.entity_id
_entity_poly.type
_entity_poly.pdbx_seq_one_letter_code
_entity_poly.pdbx_strand_id
1 'polypeptide(L)'
;MDARVSDPGAGKVGATQPVGAGRGALLRIILTLALAALAGALANVIRMPLPWMLGPLFACAAASLAGWRVAFMPMGRELGQVAVGLAVGMRFTPAVLAAAAGLLPHMAVATFFVIVVTLLAALLHAALGGIDHRTAFFATAAGGMADMAVVAQERGGDPAGVSVTHAIRVAMVVSAVPLLVFALGSPGSRTSAAMAGSDNLLLLGLALLLAYAAALLLRRTPIPNPWLVGPILLGLLLGASGLLLVDVPWVLIVLAQILIGTWLGCRFRREIIARLPRVALSALVVSGFMVLAAAAGAVALTALSDLPYTTSFLALAPAAVTEMVITAQAMDLDPQIVTAFHVMRIAVVSSTILFVYALFRKLLEAARGSRI
;
A
#
# COMPACT_ATOMS: atom_id res chain seq x y z
N MET A 1 -21.66 -44.42 -17.00
CA MET A 1 -20.69 -44.10 -18.09
C MET A 1 -20.41 -42.59 -17.92
N ASP A 2 -19.53 -42.30 -16.92
CA ASP A 2 -19.21 -40.92 -16.47
C ASP A 2 -17.99 -40.43 -17.23
N ALA A 3 -18.18 -39.49 -18.15
CA ALA A 3 -17.09 -38.77 -18.78
C ALA A 3 -16.77 -37.52 -17.90
N ARG A 4 -15.74 -37.62 -17.06
CA ARG A 4 -15.13 -36.45 -16.41
C ARG A 4 -14.39 -35.66 -17.49
N VAL A 5 -14.94 -34.54 -17.89
CA VAL A 5 -14.22 -33.52 -18.65
C VAL A 5 -13.28 -32.81 -17.66
N SER A 6 -12.02 -33.16 -17.72
CA SER A 6 -10.94 -32.42 -17.07
C SER A 6 -10.69 -31.14 -17.85
N ASP A 7 -11.06 -30.00 -17.28
CA ASP A 7 -10.71 -28.67 -17.79
C ASP A 7 -9.23 -28.37 -17.49
N PRO A 8 -8.33 -28.25 -18.49
CA PRO A 8 -6.90 -27.97 -18.26
C PRO A 8 -6.59 -26.48 -18.16
N GLY A 9 -7.59 -25.60 -17.99
CA GLY A 9 -7.46 -24.13 -18.09
C GLY A 9 -7.47 -23.33 -16.79
N ALA A 10 -7.66 -23.93 -15.62
CA ALA A 10 -7.62 -23.22 -14.34
C ALA A 10 -6.16 -22.90 -13.89
N GLY A 11 -5.41 -22.21 -14.74
CA GLY A 11 -4.10 -21.67 -14.43
C GLY A 11 -4.22 -20.64 -13.29
N LYS A 12 -3.52 -20.90 -12.17
CA LYS A 12 -3.32 -19.99 -11.03
C LYS A 12 -2.80 -18.65 -11.52
N VAL A 13 -3.72 -17.75 -11.90
CA VAL A 13 -3.42 -16.37 -12.29
C VAL A 13 -3.14 -15.60 -11.02
N GLY A 14 -1.88 -15.23 -10.79
CA GLY A 14 -1.52 -14.25 -9.75
C GLY A 14 -0.50 -14.67 -8.70
N ALA A 15 -0.18 -15.95 -8.55
CA ALA A 15 0.96 -16.34 -7.73
C ALA A 15 2.25 -16.14 -8.54
N THR A 16 3.06 -15.15 -8.18
CA THR A 16 4.48 -15.13 -8.59
C THR A 16 5.06 -16.47 -8.18
N GLN A 17 5.40 -17.33 -9.17
CA GLN A 17 6.03 -18.61 -8.87
C GLN A 17 7.30 -18.31 -8.05
N PRO A 18 7.47 -18.91 -6.87
CA PRO A 18 8.74 -18.83 -6.20
C PRO A 18 9.80 -19.35 -7.15
N VAL A 19 10.80 -18.52 -7.41
CA VAL A 19 11.96 -18.92 -8.21
C VAL A 19 12.49 -20.19 -7.57
N GLY A 20 12.48 -21.32 -8.28
CA GLY A 20 12.88 -22.61 -7.74
C GLY A 20 14.21 -22.51 -7.00
N ALA A 21 14.32 -23.17 -5.86
CA ALA A 21 15.44 -23.09 -4.92
C ALA A 21 16.75 -23.66 -5.53
N GLY A 22 17.32 -22.94 -6.51
CA GLY A 22 18.59 -23.28 -7.15
C GLY A 22 19.59 -22.13 -7.07
N ARG A 23 20.89 -22.44 -7.17
CA ARG A 23 21.97 -21.43 -7.18
C ARG A 23 21.70 -20.24 -8.10
N GLY A 24 21.03 -20.45 -9.24
CA GLY A 24 20.65 -19.40 -10.17
C GLY A 24 19.54 -18.46 -9.66
N ALA A 25 18.67 -18.91 -8.74
CA ALA A 25 17.65 -18.09 -8.09
C ALA A 25 18.27 -17.13 -7.09
N LEU A 26 19.15 -17.65 -6.25
CA LEU A 26 19.86 -16.85 -5.24
C LEU A 26 20.70 -15.75 -5.90
N LEU A 27 21.44 -16.09 -6.97
CA LEU A 27 22.23 -15.12 -7.71
C LEU A 27 21.36 -13.99 -8.28
N ARG A 28 20.19 -14.31 -8.84
CA ARG A 28 19.25 -13.29 -9.36
C ARG A 28 18.74 -12.37 -8.25
N ILE A 29 18.39 -12.92 -7.07
CA ILE A 29 17.96 -12.12 -5.93
C ILE A 29 19.09 -11.17 -5.50
N ILE A 30 20.30 -11.67 -5.36
CA ILE A 30 21.48 -10.86 -4.98
C ILE A 30 21.74 -9.76 -6.01
N LEU A 31 21.72 -10.07 -7.31
CA LEU A 31 21.92 -9.06 -8.36
C LEU A 31 20.80 -8.02 -8.38
N THR A 32 19.55 -8.44 -8.16
CA THR A 32 18.42 -7.51 -8.08
C THR A 32 18.52 -6.60 -6.86
N LEU A 33 18.92 -7.13 -5.69
CA LEU A 33 19.12 -6.32 -4.49
C LEU A 33 20.33 -5.38 -4.64
N ALA A 34 21.40 -5.81 -5.30
CA ALA A 34 22.55 -4.94 -5.60
C ALA A 34 22.14 -3.79 -6.54
N LEU A 35 21.39 -4.08 -7.61
CA LEU A 35 20.79 -3.06 -8.48
C LEU A 35 19.91 -2.09 -7.70
N ALA A 36 19.06 -2.61 -6.83
CA ALA A 36 18.15 -1.83 -5.99
C ALA A 36 18.90 -0.91 -5.03
N ALA A 37 19.93 -1.43 -4.33
CA ALA A 37 20.75 -0.64 -3.42
C ALA A 37 21.54 0.46 -4.16
N LEU A 38 22.11 0.13 -5.32
CA LEU A 38 22.81 1.10 -6.16
C LEU A 38 21.85 2.22 -6.65
N ALA A 39 20.66 1.85 -7.10
CA ALA A 39 19.66 2.80 -7.53
C ALA A 39 19.17 3.68 -6.37
N GLY A 40 19.02 3.12 -5.18
CA GLY A 40 18.72 3.87 -3.96
C GLY A 40 19.81 4.87 -3.60
N ALA A 41 21.08 4.45 -3.67
CA ALA A 41 22.22 5.32 -3.43
C ALA A 41 22.29 6.47 -4.47
N LEU A 42 22.08 6.17 -5.75
CA LEU A 42 22.04 7.19 -6.81
C LEU A 42 20.88 8.17 -6.60
N ALA A 43 19.68 7.67 -6.27
CA ALA A 43 18.52 8.49 -5.95
C ALA A 43 18.79 9.40 -4.74
N ASN A 44 19.55 8.92 -3.76
CA ASN A 44 19.95 9.72 -2.60
C ASN A 44 20.93 10.85 -2.98
N VAL A 45 21.87 10.59 -3.88
CA VAL A 45 22.80 11.62 -4.38
C VAL A 45 22.06 12.76 -5.10
N ILE A 46 21.04 12.45 -5.88
CA ILE A 46 20.20 13.46 -6.57
C ILE A 46 19.12 14.06 -5.67
N ARG A 47 19.15 13.77 -4.36
CA ARG A 47 18.18 14.26 -3.36
C ARG A 47 16.72 13.94 -3.69
N MET A 48 16.46 12.79 -4.30
CA MET A 48 15.10 12.31 -4.54
C MET A 48 14.39 12.05 -3.20
N PRO A 49 13.11 12.41 -3.02
CA PRO A 49 12.36 12.01 -1.84
C PRO A 49 12.26 10.48 -1.79
N LEU A 50 12.34 9.90 -0.60
CA LEU A 50 12.35 8.44 -0.38
C LEU A 50 13.34 7.67 -1.30
N PRO A 51 14.61 8.05 -1.35
CA PRO A 51 15.55 7.53 -2.33
C PRO A 51 15.69 6.00 -2.26
N TRP A 52 15.68 5.46 -1.04
CA TRP A 52 15.84 4.02 -0.77
C TRP A 52 14.60 3.18 -1.07
N MET A 53 13.46 3.81 -1.40
CA MET A 53 12.25 3.12 -1.86
C MET A 53 11.99 3.38 -3.35
N LEU A 54 12.04 4.63 -3.80
CA LEU A 54 11.76 5.00 -5.18
C LEU A 54 12.87 4.58 -6.14
N GLY A 55 14.15 4.70 -5.74
CA GLY A 55 15.27 4.22 -6.55
C GLY A 55 15.14 2.72 -6.90
N PRO A 56 15.04 1.83 -5.91
CA PRO A 56 14.76 0.42 -6.13
C PRO A 56 13.51 0.13 -6.96
N LEU A 57 12.41 0.83 -6.69
CA LEU A 57 11.17 0.69 -7.43
C LEU A 57 11.38 0.97 -8.92
N PHE A 58 11.94 2.12 -9.26
CA PHE A 58 12.13 2.51 -10.67
C PHE A 58 13.14 1.63 -11.39
N ALA A 59 14.27 1.33 -10.75
CA ALA A 59 15.30 0.48 -11.36
C ALA A 59 14.80 -0.94 -11.61
N CYS A 60 14.14 -1.57 -10.63
CA CYS A 60 13.58 -2.91 -10.79
C CYS A 60 12.40 -2.93 -11.77
N ALA A 61 11.54 -1.89 -11.80
CA ALA A 61 10.47 -1.78 -12.77
C ALA A 61 11.02 -1.63 -14.20
N ALA A 62 12.00 -0.74 -14.40
CA ALA A 62 12.65 -0.55 -15.70
C ALA A 62 13.34 -1.84 -16.18
N ALA A 63 14.10 -2.51 -15.32
CA ALA A 63 14.75 -3.79 -15.63
C ALA A 63 13.73 -4.87 -16.00
N SER A 64 12.63 -4.98 -15.24
CA SER A 64 11.56 -5.94 -15.50
C SER A 64 10.85 -5.66 -16.83
N LEU A 65 10.56 -4.40 -17.13
CA LEU A 65 9.94 -3.98 -18.40
C LEU A 65 10.90 -4.14 -19.59
N ALA A 66 12.22 -3.99 -19.37
CA ALA A 66 13.25 -4.31 -20.37
C ALA A 66 13.41 -5.83 -20.62
N GLY A 67 12.70 -6.66 -19.87
CA GLY A 67 12.75 -8.13 -20.02
C GLY A 67 13.85 -8.81 -19.21
N TRP A 68 14.51 -8.10 -18.29
CA TRP A 68 15.49 -8.72 -17.40
C TRP A 68 14.79 -9.63 -16.39
N ARG A 69 15.46 -10.72 -16.04
CA ARG A 69 14.94 -11.70 -15.08
C ARG A 69 15.23 -11.25 -13.64
N VAL A 70 14.59 -10.15 -13.23
CA VAL A 70 14.65 -9.67 -11.84
C VAL A 70 13.90 -10.60 -10.88
N ALA A 71 14.39 -10.71 -9.65
CA ALA A 71 13.79 -11.53 -8.61
C ALA A 71 13.85 -10.79 -7.27
N PHE A 72 12.74 -10.79 -6.53
CA PHE A 72 12.71 -10.23 -5.19
C PHE A 72 12.97 -11.31 -4.13
N MET A 73 13.44 -10.90 -2.97
CA MET A 73 13.68 -11.78 -1.82
C MET A 73 12.32 -12.32 -1.31
N PRO A 74 12.15 -13.64 -1.18
CA PRO A 74 10.99 -14.21 -0.49
C PRO A 74 10.86 -13.61 0.91
N MET A 75 9.64 -13.28 1.34
CA MET A 75 9.36 -12.61 2.64
C MET A 75 10.04 -11.23 2.81
N GLY A 76 10.72 -10.69 1.78
CA GLY A 76 11.42 -9.40 1.91
C GLY A 76 10.48 -8.23 2.22
N ARG A 77 9.32 -8.18 1.53
CA ARG A 77 8.28 -7.19 1.81
C ARG A 77 7.75 -7.32 3.23
N GLU A 78 7.46 -8.52 3.65
CA GLU A 78 6.91 -8.86 4.97
C GLU A 78 7.89 -8.45 6.09
N LEU A 79 9.17 -8.77 5.95
CA LEU A 79 10.22 -8.35 6.88
C LEU A 79 10.35 -6.83 6.95
N GLY A 80 10.31 -6.15 5.79
CA GLY A 80 10.28 -4.70 5.74
C GLY A 80 9.07 -4.11 6.47
N GLN A 81 7.90 -4.71 6.30
CA GLN A 81 6.67 -4.29 6.99
C GLN A 81 6.75 -4.49 8.50
N VAL A 82 7.39 -5.58 8.97
CA VAL A 82 7.62 -5.82 10.41
C VAL A 82 8.47 -4.71 11.01
N ALA A 83 9.58 -4.34 10.38
CA ALA A 83 10.47 -3.29 10.87
C ALA A 83 9.75 -1.91 10.90
N VAL A 84 9.08 -1.53 9.80
CA VAL A 84 8.34 -0.27 9.72
C VAL A 84 7.16 -0.23 10.69
N GLY A 85 6.40 -1.33 10.78
CA GLY A 85 5.26 -1.43 11.68
C GLY A 85 5.66 -1.30 13.15
N LEU A 86 6.75 -1.94 13.56
CA LEU A 86 7.29 -1.81 14.91
C LEU A 86 7.74 -0.37 15.18
N ALA A 87 8.51 0.24 14.26
CA ALA A 87 9.00 1.61 14.40
C ALA A 87 7.86 2.62 14.56
N VAL A 88 6.76 2.45 13.83
CA VAL A 88 5.58 3.31 13.94
C VAL A 88 4.78 3.01 15.21
N GLY A 89 4.56 1.73 15.50
CA GLY A 89 3.82 1.28 16.68
C GLY A 89 4.43 1.81 17.97
N MET A 90 5.76 1.75 18.11
CA MET A 90 6.48 2.26 19.30
C MET A 90 6.28 3.77 19.55
N ARG A 91 5.88 4.54 18.55
CA ARG A 91 5.62 5.97 18.67
C ARG A 91 4.19 6.32 19.11
N PHE A 92 3.33 5.32 19.31
CA PHE A 92 1.98 5.53 19.83
C PHE A 92 2.03 5.71 21.36
N THR A 93 2.10 6.95 21.79
CA THR A 93 1.95 7.32 23.20
C THR A 93 0.47 7.46 23.58
N PRO A 94 0.10 7.46 24.88
CA PRO A 94 -1.27 7.75 25.30
C PRO A 94 -1.81 9.07 24.76
N ALA A 95 -0.97 10.10 24.66
CA ALA A 95 -1.33 11.41 24.08
C ALA A 95 -1.68 11.29 22.58
N VAL A 96 -0.89 10.53 21.80
CA VAL A 96 -1.15 10.28 20.37
C VAL A 96 -2.44 9.47 20.19
N LEU A 97 -2.71 8.49 21.07
CA LEU A 97 -3.96 7.73 21.04
C LEU A 97 -5.18 8.62 21.33
N ALA A 98 -5.08 9.51 22.32
CA ALA A 98 -6.14 10.47 22.63
C ALA A 98 -6.38 11.43 21.46
N ALA A 99 -5.32 11.96 20.84
CA ALA A 99 -5.42 12.80 19.65
C ALA A 99 -6.08 12.05 18.48
N ALA A 100 -5.67 10.81 18.22
CA ALA A 100 -6.26 9.98 17.18
C ALA A 100 -7.74 9.68 17.48
N ALA A 101 -8.12 9.45 18.73
CA ALA A 101 -9.51 9.24 19.12
C ALA A 101 -10.37 10.50 18.86
N GLY A 102 -9.85 11.70 19.10
CA GLY A 102 -10.50 12.96 18.75
C GLY A 102 -10.74 13.14 17.25
N LEU A 103 -9.94 12.48 16.41
CA LEU A 103 -10.04 12.53 14.96
C LEU A 103 -10.97 11.46 14.35
N LEU A 104 -11.59 10.58 15.16
CA LEU A 104 -12.48 9.52 14.65
C LEU A 104 -13.60 10.03 13.72
N PRO A 105 -14.32 11.14 14.02
CA PRO A 105 -15.31 11.68 13.10
C PRO A 105 -14.70 12.08 11.75
N HIS A 106 -13.54 12.72 11.76
CA HIS A 106 -12.82 13.14 10.56
C HIS A 106 -12.31 11.94 9.74
N MET A 107 -11.87 10.86 10.40
CA MET A 107 -11.51 9.59 9.76
C MET A 107 -12.70 8.94 9.07
N ALA A 108 -13.90 8.99 9.70
CA ALA A 108 -15.14 8.47 9.11
C ALA A 108 -15.51 9.26 7.85
N VAL A 109 -15.50 10.60 7.91
CA VAL A 109 -15.76 11.47 6.75
C VAL A 109 -14.73 11.23 5.64
N ALA A 110 -13.44 11.16 5.98
CA ALA A 110 -12.36 10.87 5.04
C ALA A 110 -12.54 9.51 4.36
N THR A 111 -12.93 8.48 5.12
CA THR A 111 -13.19 7.14 4.59
C THR A 111 -14.39 7.14 3.64
N PHE A 112 -15.49 7.82 4.00
CA PHE A 112 -16.64 8.00 3.13
C PHE A 112 -16.28 8.71 1.82
N PHE A 113 -15.51 9.81 1.92
CA PHE A 113 -14.98 10.53 0.75
C PHE A 113 -14.17 9.60 -0.17
N VAL A 114 -13.25 8.80 0.38
CA VAL A 114 -12.45 7.84 -0.41
C VAL A 114 -13.35 6.80 -1.09
N ILE A 115 -14.41 6.32 -0.42
CA ILE A 115 -15.37 5.40 -1.04
C ILE A 115 -16.05 6.07 -2.24
N VAL A 116 -16.52 7.30 -2.10
CA VAL A 116 -17.16 8.05 -3.20
C VAL A 116 -16.18 8.24 -4.37
N VAL A 117 -14.96 8.67 -4.09
CA VAL A 117 -13.90 8.81 -5.12
C VAL A 117 -13.64 7.48 -5.82
N THR A 118 -13.61 6.38 -5.08
CA THR A 118 -13.43 5.02 -5.63
C THR A 118 -14.57 4.64 -6.59
N LEU A 119 -15.82 4.97 -6.26
CA LEU A 119 -16.99 4.73 -7.13
C LEU A 119 -16.90 5.52 -8.42
N LEU A 120 -16.55 6.82 -8.34
CA LEU A 120 -16.34 7.67 -9.51
C LEU A 120 -15.18 7.16 -10.37
N ALA A 121 -14.09 6.76 -9.73
CA ALA A 121 -12.94 6.15 -10.38
C ALA A 121 -13.32 4.84 -11.12
N ALA A 122 -14.21 4.03 -10.54
CA ALA A 122 -14.71 2.81 -11.18
C ALA A 122 -15.50 3.10 -12.46
N LEU A 123 -16.36 4.12 -12.43
CA LEU A 123 -17.09 4.54 -13.63
C LEU A 123 -16.16 5.05 -14.73
N LEU A 124 -15.20 5.88 -14.35
CA LEU A 124 -14.18 6.40 -15.27
C LEU A 124 -13.33 5.27 -15.86
N HIS A 125 -12.93 4.30 -15.03
CA HIS A 125 -12.11 3.16 -15.46
C HIS A 125 -12.86 2.23 -16.42
N ALA A 126 -14.14 1.95 -16.15
CA ALA A 126 -14.99 1.18 -17.06
C ALA A 126 -15.11 1.86 -18.42
N ALA A 127 -15.35 3.18 -18.43
CA ALA A 127 -15.51 3.95 -19.65
C ALA A 127 -14.22 4.01 -20.50
N LEU A 128 -13.09 4.35 -19.87
CA LEU A 128 -11.79 4.51 -20.55
C LEU A 128 -11.16 3.17 -20.90
N GLY A 129 -11.19 2.20 -19.95
CA GLY A 129 -10.55 0.89 -20.10
C GLY A 129 -11.32 -0.06 -20.99
N GLY A 130 -12.61 0.18 -21.21
CA GLY A 130 -13.49 -0.74 -21.93
C GLY A 130 -13.68 -2.06 -21.20
N ILE A 131 -13.61 -2.04 -19.87
CA ILE A 131 -13.79 -3.19 -19.00
C ILE A 131 -15.20 -3.16 -18.37
N ASP A 132 -15.65 -4.31 -17.92
CA ASP A 132 -16.93 -4.41 -17.24
C ASP A 132 -16.92 -3.66 -15.88
N HIS A 133 -18.07 -3.19 -15.44
CA HIS A 133 -18.20 -2.41 -14.21
C HIS A 133 -17.81 -3.20 -12.95
N ARG A 134 -17.85 -4.54 -12.97
CA ARG A 134 -17.46 -5.39 -11.84
C ARG A 134 -15.94 -5.34 -11.70
N THR A 135 -15.23 -5.61 -12.79
CA THR A 135 -13.77 -5.50 -12.86
C THR A 135 -13.32 -4.09 -12.47
N ALA A 136 -13.92 -3.04 -13.03
CA ALA A 136 -13.59 -1.65 -12.73
C ALA A 136 -13.77 -1.30 -11.25
N PHE A 137 -14.87 -1.74 -10.62
CA PHE A 137 -15.15 -1.50 -9.21
C PHE A 137 -14.06 -2.11 -8.31
N PHE A 138 -13.77 -3.41 -8.45
CA PHE A 138 -12.77 -4.07 -7.63
C PHE A 138 -11.33 -3.61 -7.96
N ALA A 139 -11.09 -3.18 -9.20
CA ALA A 139 -9.80 -2.61 -9.61
C ALA A 139 -9.48 -1.26 -8.96
N THR A 140 -10.49 -0.44 -8.68
CA THR A 140 -10.34 0.87 -8.04
C THR A 140 -10.54 0.82 -6.52
N ALA A 141 -11.16 -0.22 -6.00
CA ALA A 141 -11.43 -0.37 -4.57
C ALA A 141 -10.17 -0.19 -3.69
N ALA A 142 -10.34 0.48 -2.55
CA ALA A 142 -9.24 0.77 -1.62
C ALA A 142 -8.94 -0.44 -0.70
N GLY A 143 -8.93 -1.65 -1.24
CA GLY A 143 -8.65 -2.92 -0.56
C GLY A 143 -7.30 -3.53 -0.95
N GLY A 144 -6.97 -4.68 -0.36
CA GLY A 144 -5.79 -5.47 -0.73
C GLY A 144 -5.92 -6.01 -2.17
N MET A 145 -4.85 -5.90 -2.98
CA MET A 145 -4.90 -6.32 -4.38
C MET A 145 -5.28 -7.79 -4.55
N ALA A 146 -4.70 -8.68 -3.72
CA ALA A 146 -5.00 -10.11 -3.80
C ALA A 146 -6.46 -10.39 -3.45
N ASP A 147 -6.97 -9.76 -2.38
CA ASP A 147 -8.34 -9.93 -1.91
C ASP A 147 -9.33 -9.41 -2.98
N MET A 148 -9.06 -8.23 -3.54
CA MET A 148 -9.92 -7.63 -4.57
C MET A 148 -9.93 -8.45 -5.87
N ALA A 149 -8.82 -9.06 -6.26
CA ALA A 149 -8.75 -9.92 -7.43
C ALA A 149 -9.56 -11.21 -7.23
N VAL A 150 -9.50 -11.81 -6.04
CA VAL A 150 -10.28 -13.01 -5.69
C VAL A 150 -11.77 -12.68 -5.67
N VAL A 151 -12.16 -11.62 -4.96
CA VAL A 151 -13.58 -11.20 -4.89
C VAL A 151 -14.14 -10.81 -6.26
N ALA A 152 -13.31 -10.16 -7.10
CA ALA A 152 -13.70 -9.86 -8.49
C ALA A 152 -14.00 -11.14 -9.26
N GLN A 153 -13.13 -12.15 -9.18
CA GLN A 153 -13.32 -13.43 -9.84
C GLN A 153 -14.58 -14.14 -9.37
N GLU A 154 -14.84 -14.18 -8.04
CA GLU A 154 -16.07 -14.74 -7.47
C GLU A 154 -17.35 -14.03 -7.95
N ARG A 155 -17.24 -12.76 -8.33
CA ARG A 155 -18.34 -11.93 -8.84
C ARG A 155 -18.39 -11.84 -10.37
N GLY A 156 -17.55 -12.63 -11.06
CA GLY A 156 -17.51 -12.71 -12.54
C GLY A 156 -16.79 -11.53 -13.20
N GLY A 157 -15.86 -10.89 -12.50
CA GLY A 157 -14.93 -9.88 -13.04
C GLY A 157 -13.60 -10.51 -13.45
N ASP A 158 -12.76 -9.74 -14.15
CA ASP A 158 -11.41 -10.16 -14.59
C ASP A 158 -10.33 -9.89 -13.52
N PRO A 159 -9.76 -10.92 -12.86
CA PRO A 159 -8.72 -10.74 -11.86
C PRO A 159 -7.40 -10.20 -12.45
N ALA A 160 -7.15 -10.38 -13.76
CA ALA A 160 -5.96 -9.84 -14.40
C ALA A 160 -6.07 -8.32 -14.56
N GLY A 161 -7.22 -7.82 -15.01
CA GLY A 161 -7.51 -6.39 -15.08
C GLY A 161 -7.42 -5.71 -13.71
N VAL A 162 -7.97 -6.35 -12.66
CA VAL A 162 -7.86 -5.87 -11.28
C VAL A 162 -6.39 -5.78 -10.86
N SER A 163 -5.59 -6.82 -11.10
CA SER A 163 -4.19 -6.89 -10.69
C SER A 163 -3.32 -5.84 -11.41
N VAL A 164 -3.53 -5.64 -12.71
CA VAL A 164 -2.82 -4.60 -13.50
C VAL A 164 -3.13 -3.22 -12.97
N THR A 165 -4.41 -2.93 -12.77
CA THR A 165 -4.85 -1.61 -12.28
C THR A 165 -4.27 -1.31 -10.89
N HIS A 166 -4.34 -2.27 -9.96
CA HIS A 166 -3.75 -2.10 -8.63
C HIS A 166 -2.23 -1.89 -8.68
N ALA A 167 -1.50 -2.64 -9.53
CA ALA A 167 -0.04 -2.49 -9.65
C ALA A 167 0.32 -1.09 -10.16
N ILE A 168 -0.35 -0.61 -11.21
CA ILE A 168 -0.13 0.74 -11.77
C ILE A 168 -0.50 1.82 -10.77
N ARG A 169 -1.66 1.70 -10.09
CA ARG A 169 -2.09 2.64 -9.06
C ARG A 169 -1.06 2.76 -7.94
N VAL A 170 -0.64 1.64 -7.37
CA VAL A 170 0.34 1.65 -6.28
C VAL A 170 1.64 2.31 -6.72
N ALA A 171 2.16 1.95 -7.89
CA ALA A 171 3.39 2.56 -8.40
C ALA A 171 3.24 4.06 -8.66
N MET A 172 2.15 4.48 -9.28
CA MET A 172 1.89 5.89 -9.54
C MET A 172 1.76 6.68 -8.24
N VAL A 173 0.98 6.19 -7.28
CA VAL A 173 0.76 6.89 -6.01
C VAL A 173 2.04 6.95 -5.19
N VAL A 174 2.77 5.82 -5.08
CA VAL A 174 4.05 5.75 -4.36
C VAL A 174 5.10 6.68 -4.98
N SER A 175 5.04 6.91 -6.28
CA SER A 175 5.95 7.84 -6.97
C SER A 175 5.47 9.29 -6.87
N ALA A 176 4.20 9.54 -7.15
CA ALA A 176 3.66 10.90 -7.26
C ALA A 176 3.47 11.58 -5.89
N VAL A 177 2.97 10.86 -4.88
CA VAL A 177 2.63 11.47 -3.59
C VAL A 177 3.85 12.03 -2.86
N PRO A 178 4.99 11.30 -2.71
CA PRO A 178 6.17 11.87 -2.09
C PRO A 178 6.75 13.07 -2.86
N LEU A 179 6.71 13.02 -4.20
CA LEU A 179 7.16 14.13 -5.04
C LEU A 179 6.28 15.35 -4.86
N LEU A 180 4.96 15.18 -4.80
CA LEU A 180 4.02 16.28 -4.56
C LEU A 180 4.20 16.87 -3.15
N VAL A 181 4.32 16.03 -2.11
CA VAL A 181 4.57 16.49 -0.74
C VAL A 181 5.89 17.26 -0.65
N PHE A 182 6.93 16.76 -1.30
CA PHE A 182 8.23 17.43 -1.37
C PHE A 182 8.13 18.79 -2.09
N ALA A 183 7.42 18.85 -3.22
CA ALA A 183 7.24 20.08 -4.00
C ALA A 183 6.40 21.15 -3.26
N LEU A 184 5.45 20.71 -2.40
CA LEU A 184 4.63 21.60 -1.59
C LEU A 184 5.39 22.28 -0.45
N GLY A 185 6.62 21.83 -0.14
CA GLY A 185 7.55 22.52 0.74
C GLY A 185 7.08 22.69 2.19
N SER A 186 6.10 21.90 2.64
CA SER A 186 5.63 21.99 4.02
C SER A 186 6.61 21.29 4.95
N PRO A 187 7.37 22.03 5.80
CA PRO A 187 8.10 21.38 6.86
C PRO A 187 7.09 20.68 7.78
N GLY A 188 7.28 19.38 7.96
CA GLY A 188 6.50 18.64 8.93
C GLY A 188 6.68 19.29 10.30
N SER A 189 5.58 19.59 10.97
CA SER A 189 5.62 19.97 12.36
C SER A 189 6.00 18.73 13.15
N ARG A 190 7.26 18.63 13.56
CA ARG A 190 7.73 17.57 14.48
C ARG A 190 7.00 17.67 15.81
N THR A 191 5.80 17.12 15.89
CA THR A 191 5.13 16.90 17.17
C THR A 191 5.59 15.60 17.84
N SER A 192 6.43 14.84 17.15
CA SER A 192 6.99 13.59 17.70
C SER A 192 8.14 13.96 18.63
N ALA A 193 7.86 14.06 19.92
CA ALA A 193 8.92 13.97 20.92
C ALA A 193 9.73 12.71 20.62
N ALA A 194 11.02 12.90 20.35
CA ALA A 194 11.94 11.79 20.22
C ALA A 194 11.92 11.06 21.57
N MET A 195 11.21 9.94 21.64
CA MET A 195 11.32 9.07 22.79
C MET A 195 12.72 8.50 22.73
N ALA A 196 13.54 8.81 23.70
CA ALA A 196 14.86 8.19 23.87
C ALA A 196 14.61 6.70 24.12
N GLY A 197 14.66 5.92 23.05
CA GLY A 197 14.61 4.46 23.10
C GLY A 197 15.96 3.90 23.53
N SER A 198 15.96 2.67 23.98
CA SER A 198 17.20 1.96 24.30
C SER A 198 17.91 1.54 23.01
N ASP A 199 19.22 1.85 22.90
CA ASP A 199 20.10 1.37 21.82
C ASP A 199 20.54 -0.10 22.00
N ASN A 200 19.89 -0.82 22.91
CA ASN A 200 20.23 -2.20 23.21
C ASN A 200 19.80 -3.14 22.07
N LEU A 201 20.78 -3.66 21.33
CA LEU A 201 20.57 -4.58 20.20
C LEU A 201 19.84 -5.88 20.58
N LEU A 202 20.00 -6.37 21.80
CA LEU A 202 19.28 -7.55 22.27
C LEU A 202 17.80 -7.27 22.45
N LEU A 203 17.46 -6.12 23.04
CA LEU A 203 16.07 -5.68 23.17
C LEU A 203 15.44 -5.41 21.82
N LEU A 204 16.17 -4.81 20.87
CA LEU A 204 15.71 -4.63 19.50
C LEU A 204 15.45 -5.98 18.82
N GLY A 205 16.38 -6.94 18.95
CA GLY A 205 16.21 -8.29 18.41
C GLY A 205 14.97 -8.99 18.98
N LEU A 206 14.75 -8.88 20.30
CA LEU A 206 13.56 -9.41 20.97
C LEU A 206 12.30 -8.71 20.47
N ALA A 207 12.28 -7.39 20.38
CA ALA A 207 11.13 -6.64 19.90
C ALA A 207 10.77 -7.00 18.45
N LEU A 208 11.76 -7.15 17.55
CA LEU A 208 11.55 -7.61 16.18
C LEU A 208 11.01 -9.05 16.11
N LEU A 209 11.52 -9.95 16.95
CA LEU A 209 11.02 -11.33 17.06
C LEU A 209 9.57 -11.36 17.52
N LEU A 210 9.24 -10.60 18.55
CA LEU A 210 7.86 -10.47 19.05
C LEU A 210 6.94 -9.83 18.00
N ALA A 211 7.44 -8.82 17.25
CA ALA A 211 6.70 -8.18 16.17
C ALA A 211 6.41 -9.16 15.00
N TYR A 212 7.39 -10.01 14.68
CA TYR A 212 7.21 -11.07 13.71
C TYR A 212 6.19 -12.11 14.20
N ALA A 213 6.26 -12.53 15.47
CA ALA A 213 5.30 -13.44 16.08
C ALA A 213 3.89 -12.85 16.12
N ALA A 214 3.74 -11.55 16.43
CA ALA A 214 2.47 -10.83 16.38
C ALA A 214 1.87 -10.84 14.96
N ALA A 215 2.70 -10.63 13.93
CA ALA A 215 2.27 -10.74 12.54
C ALA A 215 1.78 -12.15 12.18
N LEU A 216 2.51 -13.20 12.63
CA LEU A 216 2.11 -14.59 12.42
C LEU A 216 0.80 -14.94 13.11
N LEU A 217 0.59 -14.44 14.33
CA LEU A 217 -0.65 -14.63 15.07
C LEU A 217 -1.81 -13.95 14.36
N LEU A 218 -1.61 -12.70 13.94
CA LEU A 218 -2.64 -11.91 13.25
C LEU A 218 -2.97 -12.47 11.85
N ARG A 219 -2.05 -13.16 11.20
CA ARG A 219 -2.28 -13.86 9.92
C ARG A 219 -3.37 -14.93 10.00
N ARG A 220 -3.68 -15.43 11.19
CA ARG A 220 -4.77 -16.40 11.41
C ARG A 220 -6.15 -15.74 11.52
N THR A 221 -6.20 -14.44 11.52
CA THR A 221 -7.43 -13.64 11.59
C THR A 221 -7.77 -13.05 10.23
N PRO A 222 -9.01 -12.59 9.99
CA PRO A 222 -9.39 -11.93 8.75
C PRO A 222 -8.87 -10.48 8.63
N ILE A 223 -7.97 -10.06 9.51
CA ILE A 223 -7.41 -8.70 9.51
C ILE A 223 -6.49 -8.54 8.30
N PRO A 224 -6.73 -7.53 7.44
CA PRO A 224 -5.90 -7.28 6.27
C PRO A 224 -4.50 -6.78 6.66
N ASN A 225 -3.49 -7.15 5.86
CA ASN A 225 -2.10 -6.76 6.03
C ASN A 225 -1.50 -7.09 7.43
N PRO A 226 -1.57 -8.33 7.90
CA PRO A 226 -1.13 -8.73 9.23
C PRO A 226 0.36 -8.45 9.49
N TRP A 227 1.19 -8.46 8.45
CA TRP A 227 2.64 -8.19 8.52
C TRP A 227 3.00 -6.74 8.87
N LEU A 228 2.07 -5.82 8.69
CA LEU A 228 2.21 -4.44 9.13
C LEU A 228 1.41 -4.19 10.42
N VAL A 229 0.15 -4.62 10.44
CA VAL A 229 -0.77 -4.32 11.55
C VAL A 229 -0.35 -5.01 12.85
N GLY A 230 0.11 -6.28 12.79
CA GLY A 230 0.59 -7.01 13.97
C GLY A 230 1.74 -6.27 14.68
N PRO A 231 2.83 -5.93 13.99
CA PRO A 231 3.91 -5.13 14.55
C PRO A 231 3.48 -3.75 15.06
N ILE A 232 2.55 -3.06 14.39
CA ILE A 232 2.01 -1.78 14.88
C ILE A 232 1.29 -1.98 16.21
N LEU A 233 0.41 -2.97 16.31
CA LEU A 233 -0.32 -3.26 17.56
C LEU A 233 0.62 -3.65 18.70
N LEU A 234 1.62 -4.48 18.43
CA LEU A 234 2.63 -4.80 19.45
C LEU A 234 3.40 -3.55 19.88
N GLY A 235 3.91 -2.78 18.91
CA GLY A 235 4.64 -1.55 19.20
C GLY A 235 3.79 -0.55 19.98
N LEU A 236 2.50 -0.42 19.65
CA LEU A 236 1.54 0.40 20.38
C LEU A 236 1.39 -0.06 21.83
N LEU A 237 1.25 -1.37 22.07
CA LEU A 237 1.16 -1.92 23.42
C LEU A 237 2.43 -1.64 24.23
N LEU A 238 3.60 -1.82 23.63
CA LEU A 238 4.88 -1.58 24.29
C LEU A 238 5.13 -0.09 24.52
N GLY A 239 4.85 0.76 23.51
CA GLY A 239 5.02 2.20 23.58
C GLY A 239 4.05 2.87 24.58
N ALA A 240 2.77 2.47 24.57
CA ALA A 240 1.78 3.01 25.49
C ALA A 240 1.98 2.56 26.93
N SER A 241 2.49 1.35 27.15
CA SER A 241 2.77 0.81 28.50
C SER A 241 4.09 1.33 29.09
N GLY A 242 5.00 1.85 28.25
CA GLY A 242 6.35 2.23 28.69
C GLY A 242 7.25 1.06 29.11
N LEU A 243 6.80 -0.19 28.92
CA LEU A 243 7.52 -1.39 29.37
C LEU A 243 8.80 -1.64 28.58
N LEU A 244 8.79 -1.34 27.29
CA LEU A 244 9.94 -1.54 26.41
C LEU A 244 9.94 -0.45 25.34
N LEU A 245 10.87 0.47 25.44
CA LEU A 245 11.10 1.50 24.45
C LEU A 245 12.39 1.19 23.71
N VAL A 246 12.26 0.84 22.44
CA VAL A 246 13.38 0.53 21.56
C VAL A 246 13.29 1.41 20.32
N ASP A 247 14.39 2.08 20.00
CA ASP A 247 14.48 2.77 18.71
C ASP A 247 14.84 1.78 17.61
N VAL A 248 14.08 1.82 16.52
CA VAL A 248 14.40 1.05 15.31
C VAL A 248 15.42 1.85 14.51
N PRO A 249 16.66 1.37 14.39
CA PRO A 249 17.72 2.10 13.71
C PRO A 249 17.35 2.47 12.28
N TRP A 250 17.74 3.65 11.81
CA TRP A 250 17.47 4.12 10.46
C TRP A 250 17.94 3.15 9.37
N VAL A 251 19.02 2.40 9.63
CA VAL A 251 19.54 1.37 8.71
C VAL A 251 18.50 0.29 8.44
N LEU A 252 17.74 -0.16 9.46
CA LEU A 252 16.67 -1.14 9.28
C LEU A 252 15.51 -0.55 8.47
N ILE A 253 15.21 0.73 8.64
CA ILE A 253 14.19 1.43 7.83
C ILE A 253 14.65 1.54 6.38
N VAL A 254 15.91 1.85 6.13
CA VAL A 254 16.49 1.85 4.77
C VAL A 254 16.41 0.46 4.12
N LEU A 255 16.81 -0.58 4.85
CA LEU A 255 16.70 -1.96 4.36
C LEU A 255 15.24 -2.34 4.06
N ALA A 256 14.30 -1.96 4.92
CA ALA A 256 12.89 -2.16 4.70
C ALA A 256 12.41 -1.47 3.42
N GLN A 257 12.82 -0.22 3.19
CA GLN A 257 12.49 0.53 1.97
C GLN A 257 13.04 -0.14 0.71
N ILE A 258 14.29 -0.61 0.73
CA ILE A 258 14.90 -1.33 -0.39
C ILE A 258 14.12 -2.61 -0.70
N LEU A 259 13.78 -3.40 0.32
CA LEU A 259 13.02 -4.64 0.15
C LEU A 259 11.62 -4.40 -0.41
N ILE A 260 10.91 -3.41 0.13
CA ILE A 260 9.55 -3.04 -0.31
C ILE A 260 9.58 -2.45 -1.72
N GLY A 261 10.51 -1.52 -2.01
CA GLY A 261 10.67 -0.91 -3.33
C GLY A 261 11.06 -1.93 -4.40
N THR A 262 11.98 -2.86 -4.09
CA THR A 262 12.36 -3.97 -4.97
C THR A 262 11.18 -4.87 -5.29
N TRP A 263 10.44 -5.29 -4.26
CA TRP A 263 9.24 -6.11 -4.43
C TRP A 263 8.21 -5.42 -5.32
N LEU A 264 7.98 -4.12 -5.12
CA LEU A 264 7.02 -3.35 -5.89
C LEU A 264 7.48 -3.19 -7.35
N GLY A 265 8.77 -2.89 -7.59
CA GLY A 265 9.34 -2.76 -8.94
C GLY A 265 9.30 -4.07 -9.74
N CYS A 266 9.59 -5.20 -9.09
CA CYS A 266 9.54 -6.52 -9.75
C CYS A 266 8.12 -6.98 -10.16
N ARG A 267 7.06 -6.27 -9.76
CA ARG A 267 5.68 -6.57 -10.17
C ARG A 267 5.34 -6.07 -11.57
N PHE A 268 6.12 -5.15 -12.12
CA PHE A 268 5.94 -4.65 -13.47
C PHE A 268 6.39 -5.70 -14.50
N ARG A 269 5.46 -6.52 -14.96
CA ARG A 269 5.72 -7.54 -15.96
C ARG A 269 5.29 -7.07 -17.34
N ARG A 270 6.24 -7.01 -18.27
CA ARG A 270 6.01 -6.59 -19.66
C ARG A 270 4.87 -7.37 -20.30
N GLU A 271 4.83 -8.70 -20.09
CA GLU A 271 3.85 -9.59 -20.70
C GLU A 271 2.42 -9.26 -20.25
N ILE A 272 2.24 -8.84 -18.97
CA ILE A 272 0.93 -8.53 -18.41
C ILE A 272 0.45 -7.16 -18.93
N ILE A 273 1.33 -6.17 -18.93
CA ILE A 273 1.01 -4.82 -19.42
C ILE A 273 0.73 -4.83 -20.92
N ALA A 274 1.51 -5.60 -21.70
CA ALA A 274 1.35 -5.70 -23.14
C ALA A 274 0.04 -6.41 -23.55
N ARG A 275 -0.52 -7.27 -22.70
CA ARG A 275 -1.81 -7.94 -22.97
C ARG A 275 -3.01 -7.04 -22.75
N LEU A 276 -2.90 -6.04 -21.87
CA LEU A 276 -4.01 -5.15 -21.47
C LEU A 276 -3.64 -3.66 -21.57
N PRO A 277 -3.16 -3.18 -22.73
CA PRO A 277 -2.60 -1.82 -22.85
C PRO A 277 -3.64 -0.73 -22.57
N ARG A 278 -4.89 -0.92 -22.99
CA ARG A 278 -5.97 0.02 -22.74
C ARG A 278 -6.33 0.09 -21.26
N VAL A 279 -6.33 -1.06 -20.57
CA VAL A 279 -6.55 -1.12 -19.11
C VAL A 279 -5.40 -0.44 -18.37
N ALA A 280 -4.17 -0.67 -18.81
CA ALA A 280 -2.98 -0.04 -18.20
C ALA A 280 -3.01 1.49 -18.37
N LEU A 281 -3.35 2.00 -19.55
CA LEU A 281 -3.45 3.43 -19.80
C LEU A 281 -4.60 4.05 -19.00
N SER A 282 -5.77 3.42 -18.99
CA SER A 282 -6.90 3.89 -18.18
C SER A 282 -6.60 3.86 -16.68
N ALA A 283 -5.82 2.86 -16.20
CA ALA A 283 -5.38 2.78 -14.82
C ALA A 283 -4.48 3.97 -14.43
N LEU A 284 -3.61 4.43 -15.33
CA LEU A 284 -2.81 5.65 -15.11
C LEU A 284 -3.69 6.88 -14.94
N VAL A 285 -4.64 7.10 -15.87
CA VAL A 285 -5.56 8.25 -15.82
C VAL A 285 -6.40 8.21 -14.54
N VAL A 286 -6.96 7.05 -14.21
CA VAL A 286 -7.80 6.88 -13.03
C VAL A 286 -7.00 7.05 -11.74
N SER A 287 -5.76 6.56 -11.69
CA SER A 287 -4.87 6.77 -10.54
C SER A 287 -4.53 8.26 -10.36
N GLY A 288 -4.28 8.99 -11.47
CA GLY A 288 -4.12 10.44 -11.46
C GLY A 288 -5.35 11.17 -10.93
N PHE A 289 -6.55 10.80 -11.41
CA PHE A 289 -7.81 11.30 -10.88
C PHE A 289 -7.93 11.09 -9.37
N MET A 290 -7.62 9.87 -8.87
CA MET A 290 -7.70 9.56 -7.45
C MET A 290 -6.69 10.37 -6.61
N VAL A 291 -5.47 10.60 -7.13
CA VAL A 291 -4.47 11.45 -6.46
C VAL A 291 -4.94 12.91 -6.41
N LEU A 292 -5.47 13.44 -7.50
CA LEU A 292 -6.01 14.81 -7.55
C LEU A 292 -7.22 14.95 -6.64
N ALA A 293 -8.11 13.97 -6.60
CA ALA A 293 -9.25 13.94 -5.67
C ALA A 293 -8.76 13.92 -4.22
N ALA A 294 -7.73 13.12 -3.89
CA ALA A 294 -7.14 13.10 -2.55
C ALA A 294 -6.52 14.46 -2.19
N ALA A 295 -5.86 15.13 -3.14
CA ALA A 295 -5.31 16.47 -2.94
C ALA A 295 -6.41 17.52 -2.68
N ALA A 296 -7.50 17.46 -3.44
CA ALA A 296 -8.67 18.32 -3.22
C ALA A 296 -9.36 18.01 -1.88
N GLY A 297 -9.55 16.73 -1.54
CA GLY A 297 -10.11 16.31 -0.26
C GLY A 297 -9.25 16.71 0.93
N ALA A 298 -7.92 16.77 0.76
CA ALA A 298 -7.00 17.21 1.80
C ALA A 298 -7.22 18.68 2.19
N VAL A 299 -7.59 19.55 1.24
CA VAL A 299 -7.97 20.94 1.56
C VAL A 299 -9.16 20.97 2.51
N ALA A 300 -10.19 20.17 2.21
CA ALA A 300 -11.38 20.10 3.05
C ALA A 300 -11.07 19.47 4.42
N LEU A 301 -10.27 18.38 4.44
CA LEU A 301 -9.89 17.71 5.68
C LEU A 301 -9.06 18.63 6.58
N THR A 302 -8.11 19.40 6.02
CA THR A 302 -7.33 20.40 6.75
C THR A 302 -8.23 21.48 7.36
N ALA A 303 -9.21 21.98 6.62
CA ALA A 303 -10.14 23.00 7.11
C ALA A 303 -11.07 22.47 8.22
N LEU A 304 -11.32 21.17 8.29
CA LEU A 304 -12.22 20.54 9.26
C LEU A 304 -11.49 20.05 10.52
N SER A 305 -10.22 19.69 10.42
CA SER A 305 -9.51 18.92 11.46
C SER A 305 -8.26 19.58 12.02
N ASP A 306 -7.92 20.78 11.58
CA ASP A 306 -6.67 21.51 11.91
C ASP A 306 -5.37 20.74 11.62
N LEU A 307 -5.46 19.61 10.89
CA LEU A 307 -4.29 18.86 10.45
C LEU A 307 -3.54 19.60 9.33
N PRO A 308 -2.20 19.52 9.28
CA PRO A 308 -1.43 20.04 8.17
C PRO A 308 -1.89 19.43 6.83
N TYR A 309 -1.90 20.24 5.75
CA TYR A 309 -2.34 19.79 4.44
C TYR A 309 -1.61 18.53 3.96
N THR A 310 -0.30 18.46 4.17
CA THR A 310 0.53 17.30 3.78
C THR A 310 0.14 16.02 4.53
N THR A 311 -0.15 16.12 5.84
CA THR A 311 -0.67 14.99 6.63
C THR A 311 -2.06 14.57 6.15
N SER A 312 -2.96 15.53 5.90
CA SER A 312 -4.30 15.30 5.35
C SER A 312 -4.24 14.64 3.96
N PHE A 313 -3.30 15.07 3.12
CA PHE A 313 -3.10 14.50 1.79
C PHE A 313 -2.61 13.04 1.86
N LEU A 314 -1.62 12.75 2.73
CA LEU A 314 -1.16 11.38 2.95
C LEU A 314 -2.28 10.49 3.53
N ALA A 315 -3.10 11.02 4.45
CA ALA A 315 -4.23 10.30 5.05
C ALA A 315 -5.29 9.88 4.01
N LEU A 316 -5.52 10.70 2.97
CA LEU A 316 -6.49 10.44 1.90
C LEU A 316 -5.89 9.71 0.69
N ALA A 317 -4.57 9.62 0.57
CA ALA A 317 -3.90 9.06 -0.60
C ALA A 317 -4.34 7.61 -0.88
N PRO A 318 -4.62 7.25 -2.16
CA PRO A 318 -5.15 5.93 -2.53
C PRO A 318 -4.04 4.86 -2.63
N ALA A 319 -3.19 4.78 -1.60
CA ALA A 319 -2.06 3.86 -1.50
C ALA A 319 -2.25 2.84 -0.37
N ALA A 320 -1.32 1.90 -0.28
CA ALA A 320 -1.26 1.02 0.89
C ALA A 320 -0.68 1.76 2.10
N VAL A 321 -1.04 1.30 3.29
CA VAL A 321 -0.62 1.93 4.57
C VAL A 321 0.90 2.04 4.67
N THR A 322 1.60 0.96 4.30
CA THR A 322 3.07 0.87 4.43
C THR A 322 3.79 2.01 3.71
N GLU A 323 3.40 2.27 2.47
CA GLU A 323 4.04 3.28 1.63
C GLU A 323 3.78 4.70 2.17
N MET A 324 2.57 4.96 2.63
CA MET A 324 2.21 6.28 3.18
C MET A 324 2.85 6.53 4.54
N VAL A 325 2.96 5.49 5.35
CA VAL A 325 3.66 5.55 6.65
C VAL A 325 5.16 5.82 6.45
N ILE A 326 5.80 5.11 5.52
CA ILE A 326 7.21 5.36 5.16
C ILE A 326 7.39 6.79 4.63
N THR A 327 6.46 7.26 3.79
CA THR A 327 6.47 8.63 3.28
C THR A 327 6.35 9.64 4.42
N ALA A 328 5.41 9.44 5.32
CA ALA A 328 5.23 10.32 6.48
C ALA A 328 6.50 10.37 7.36
N GLN A 329 7.12 9.22 7.64
CA GLN A 329 8.36 9.16 8.41
C GLN A 329 9.52 9.89 7.71
N ALA A 330 9.71 9.67 6.42
CA ALA A 330 10.81 10.25 5.65
C ALA A 330 10.66 11.75 5.42
N MET A 331 9.41 12.26 5.47
CA MET A 331 9.08 13.68 5.27
C MET A 331 8.87 14.43 6.59
N ASP A 332 9.22 13.83 7.73
CA ASP A 332 9.03 14.38 9.08
C ASP A 332 7.57 14.80 9.39
N LEU A 333 6.60 14.07 8.82
CA LEU A 333 5.17 14.22 9.09
C LEU A 333 4.73 13.28 10.23
N ASP A 334 3.43 13.28 10.59
CA ASP A 334 2.88 12.43 11.65
C ASP A 334 2.48 11.04 11.13
N PRO A 335 3.39 10.03 11.13
CA PRO A 335 3.08 8.71 10.61
C PRO A 335 2.01 7.97 11.42
N GLN A 336 1.83 8.31 12.70
CA GLN A 336 0.81 7.73 13.56
C GLN A 336 -0.60 8.14 13.12
N ILE A 337 -0.81 9.44 12.86
CA ILE A 337 -2.08 9.96 12.37
C ILE A 337 -2.38 9.38 10.98
N VAL A 338 -1.41 9.40 10.06
CA VAL A 338 -1.56 8.79 8.73
C VAL A 338 -1.94 7.31 8.86
N THR A 339 -1.27 6.56 9.77
CA THR A 339 -1.58 5.16 10.04
C THR A 339 -3.02 4.98 10.51
N ALA A 340 -3.48 5.80 11.47
CA ALA A 340 -4.83 5.71 12.03
C ALA A 340 -5.90 5.89 10.95
N PHE A 341 -5.77 6.91 10.07
CA PHE A 341 -6.67 7.13 8.95
C PHE A 341 -6.70 5.92 7.99
N HIS A 342 -5.53 5.39 7.63
CA HIS A 342 -5.45 4.25 6.73
C HIS A 342 -6.01 2.95 7.34
N VAL A 343 -5.74 2.69 8.62
CA VAL A 343 -6.26 1.50 9.33
C VAL A 343 -7.79 1.58 9.42
N MET A 344 -8.34 2.74 9.82
CA MET A 344 -9.79 2.96 9.84
C MET A 344 -10.40 2.74 8.45
N ARG A 345 -9.80 3.31 7.40
CA ARG A 345 -10.25 3.12 6.01
C ARG A 345 -10.28 1.65 5.62
N ILE A 346 -9.19 0.92 5.89
CA ILE A 346 -9.11 -0.50 5.54
C ILE A 346 -10.18 -1.30 6.30
N ALA A 347 -10.35 -1.06 7.60
CA ALA A 347 -11.35 -1.74 8.41
C ALA A 347 -12.76 -1.51 7.85
N VAL A 348 -13.13 -0.27 7.57
CA VAL A 348 -14.45 0.09 7.03
C VAL A 348 -14.64 -0.48 5.61
N VAL A 349 -13.66 -0.27 4.71
CA VAL A 349 -13.79 -0.75 3.32
C VAL A 349 -13.85 -2.27 3.28
N SER A 350 -13.00 -2.99 4.01
CA SER A 350 -13.01 -4.46 4.01
C SER A 350 -14.32 -5.02 4.55
N SER A 351 -14.93 -4.36 5.54
CA SER A 351 -16.21 -4.79 6.12
C SER A 351 -17.42 -4.46 5.24
N THR A 352 -17.34 -3.38 4.44
CA THR A 352 -18.48 -2.85 3.70
C THR A 352 -18.40 -3.05 2.19
N ILE A 353 -17.29 -3.55 1.66
CA ILE A 353 -17.03 -3.60 0.20
C ILE A 353 -18.13 -4.31 -0.59
N LEU A 354 -18.68 -5.41 -0.08
CA LEU A 354 -19.74 -6.16 -0.76
C LEU A 354 -21.07 -5.41 -0.74
N PHE A 355 -21.37 -4.70 0.34
CA PHE A 355 -22.53 -3.83 0.43
C PHE A 355 -22.42 -2.64 -0.53
N VAL A 356 -21.26 -1.98 -0.54
CA VAL A 356 -20.98 -0.85 -1.47
C VAL A 356 -21.07 -1.32 -2.93
N TYR A 357 -20.57 -2.52 -3.23
CA TYR A 357 -20.70 -3.12 -4.56
C TYR A 357 -22.17 -3.39 -4.95
N ALA A 358 -22.97 -3.92 -4.03
CA ALA A 358 -24.39 -4.16 -4.28
C ALA A 358 -25.16 -2.85 -4.55
N LEU A 359 -24.84 -1.80 -3.79
CA LEU A 359 -25.39 -0.46 -4.01
C LEU A 359 -24.97 0.11 -5.37
N PHE A 360 -23.67 0.03 -5.69
CA PHE A 360 -23.12 0.48 -6.98
C PHE A 360 -23.82 -0.17 -8.16
N ARG A 361 -24.04 -1.50 -8.09
CA ARG A 361 -24.77 -2.24 -9.13
C ARG A 361 -26.23 -1.76 -9.27
N LYS A 362 -26.94 -1.58 -8.15
CA LYS A 362 -28.33 -1.07 -8.18
C LYS A 362 -28.40 0.32 -8.81
N LEU A 363 -27.47 1.21 -8.49
CA LEU A 363 -27.43 2.55 -9.08
C LEU A 363 -27.19 2.51 -10.59
N LEU A 364 -26.32 1.60 -11.07
CA LEU A 364 -26.09 1.41 -12.50
C LEU A 364 -27.33 0.84 -13.23
N GLU A 365 -28.03 -0.10 -12.61
CA GLU A 365 -29.27 -0.68 -13.16
C GLU A 365 -30.37 0.39 -13.25
N ALA A 366 -30.55 1.20 -12.21
CA ALA A 366 -31.50 2.32 -12.21
C ALA A 366 -31.16 3.37 -13.27
N ALA A 367 -29.90 3.74 -13.43
CA ALA A 367 -29.43 4.69 -14.44
C ALA A 367 -29.65 4.18 -15.89
N ARG A 368 -29.62 2.86 -16.11
CA ARG A 368 -29.91 2.24 -17.42
C ARG A 368 -31.40 2.14 -17.70
N GLY A 369 -32.21 1.81 -16.68
CA GLY A 369 -33.67 1.72 -16.80
C GLY A 369 -34.35 3.05 -17.01
N SER A 370 -33.75 4.17 -16.63
CA SER A 370 -34.27 5.52 -16.87
C SER A 370 -33.98 6.06 -18.29
N ARG A 371 -33.34 5.30 -19.15
CA ARG A 371 -33.00 5.67 -20.55
C ARG A 371 -33.87 4.93 -21.58
N ILE A 372 -34.88 4.17 -21.13
CA ILE A 372 -35.92 3.57 -21.93
C ILE A 372 -37.24 4.29 -21.65
#